data_3d697af3231fc45c216240c13ab87a4c
#
_entry.id   3d697af3231fc45c216240c13ab87a4c
#
_cell.length_a   1.000
_cell.length_b   1.000
_cell.length_c   1.000
_cell.angle_alpha   90.00
_cell.angle_beta   90.00
_cell.angle_gamma   90.00
#
_symmetry.space_group_name_H-M   'P 1'
#
loop_
_entity.id
_entity.type
_entity.pdbx_description
1 polymer ?
#
loop_
_entity_poly.entity_id
_entity_poly.type
_entity_poly.pdbx_seq_one_letter_code
_entity_poly.pdbx_strand_id
1 'polypeptide(L)'
;MNSVIIGSGFGGIAAALRLKAKGHKVTLVEKHSDLGGRARVFKRNGFTYDGGPTVITAPYLINELFELFNKNPKDYIEIKPLETWYQFVFEDKSKFNHSGNETEMINQIEKMSKEDVEGYKLSLIHI
;
A
#
# COMPACT_ATOMS: atom_id res chain seq x y z
N MET A 1 -3.48 5.24 -30.26
CA MET A 1 -3.01 3.82 -30.23
C MET A 1 -4.02 3.01 -29.44
N ASN A 2 -4.22 1.72 -29.77
CA ASN A 2 -5.08 0.82 -29.00
C ASN A 2 -4.22 -0.06 -28.09
N SER A 3 -4.63 -0.24 -26.83
CA SER A 3 -3.93 -1.05 -25.85
C SER A 3 -4.89 -1.98 -25.13
N VAL A 4 -4.49 -3.22 -24.93
CA VAL A 4 -5.24 -4.21 -24.16
C VAL A 4 -4.42 -4.56 -22.92
N ILE A 5 -5.03 -4.48 -21.75
CA ILE A 5 -4.45 -4.84 -20.46
C ILE A 5 -5.17 -6.09 -19.96
N ILE A 6 -4.43 -7.12 -19.60
CA ILE A 6 -4.97 -8.36 -19.07
C ILE A 6 -4.75 -8.41 -17.55
N GLY A 7 -5.84 -8.44 -16.80
CA GLY A 7 -5.87 -8.45 -15.35
C GLY A 7 -6.07 -7.07 -14.73
N SER A 8 -6.96 -7.00 -13.74
CA SER A 8 -7.37 -5.78 -13.04
C SER A 8 -6.84 -5.68 -11.62
N GLY A 9 -5.69 -6.28 -11.32
CA GLY A 9 -4.94 -5.99 -10.10
C GLY A 9 -4.38 -4.56 -10.12
N PHE A 10 -3.78 -4.09 -9.03
CA PHE A 10 -3.23 -2.72 -8.93
C PHE A 10 -2.30 -2.37 -10.10
N GLY A 11 -1.41 -3.29 -10.50
CA GLY A 11 -0.52 -3.06 -11.63
C GLY A 11 -1.25 -2.88 -12.97
N GLY A 12 -2.26 -3.72 -13.23
CA GLY A 12 -3.07 -3.61 -14.45
C GLY A 12 -3.89 -2.32 -14.49
N ILE A 13 -4.52 -1.95 -13.37
CA ILE A 13 -5.27 -0.70 -13.25
C ILE A 13 -4.34 0.51 -13.44
N ALA A 14 -3.17 0.52 -12.77
CA ALA A 14 -2.20 1.60 -12.90
C ALA A 14 -1.67 1.75 -14.34
N ALA A 15 -1.36 0.63 -15.01
CA ALA A 15 -0.94 0.63 -16.41
C ALA A 15 -2.05 1.16 -17.33
N ALA A 16 -3.30 0.72 -17.12
CA ALA A 16 -4.46 1.16 -17.89
C ALA A 16 -4.67 2.68 -17.75
N LEU A 17 -4.61 3.21 -16.54
CA LEU A 17 -4.77 4.65 -16.28
C LEU A 17 -3.65 5.46 -16.93
N ARG A 18 -2.37 5.06 -16.76
CA ARG A 18 -1.24 5.77 -17.37
C ARG A 18 -1.29 5.77 -18.91
N LEU A 19 -1.66 4.64 -19.51
CA LEU A 19 -1.85 4.59 -20.97
C LEU A 19 -3.02 5.45 -21.43
N LYS A 20 -4.12 5.46 -20.67
CA LYS A 20 -5.27 6.32 -20.95
C LYS A 20 -4.88 7.80 -20.89
N ALA A 21 -4.10 8.21 -19.87
CA ALA A 21 -3.59 9.58 -19.75
C ALA A 21 -2.67 9.98 -20.92
N LYS A 22 -1.96 9.02 -21.51
CA LYS A 22 -1.17 9.20 -22.75
C LYS A 22 -2.00 9.18 -24.03
N GLY A 23 -3.32 9.17 -23.96
CA GLY A 23 -4.21 9.22 -25.11
C GLY A 23 -4.47 7.89 -25.81
N HIS A 24 -4.12 6.75 -25.20
CA HIS A 24 -4.46 5.44 -25.74
C HIS A 24 -5.96 5.14 -25.55
N LYS A 25 -6.55 4.42 -26.51
CA LYS A 25 -7.81 3.71 -26.30
C LYS A 25 -7.47 2.40 -25.58
N VAL A 26 -7.87 2.32 -24.31
CA VAL A 26 -7.50 1.20 -23.43
C VAL A 26 -8.70 0.27 -23.23
N THR A 27 -8.45 -1.03 -23.36
CA THR A 27 -9.38 -2.10 -22.96
C THR A 27 -8.74 -2.88 -21.83
N LEU A 28 -9.41 -2.94 -20.68
CA LEU A 28 -9.01 -3.76 -19.54
C LEU A 28 -9.85 -5.04 -19.52
N VAL A 29 -9.18 -6.19 -19.52
CA VAL A 29 -9.83 -7.52 -19.51
C VAL A 29 -9.54 -8.20 -18.17
N GLU A 30 -10.59 -8.64 -17.51
CA GLU A 30 -10.51 -9.34 -16.21
C GLU A 30 -11.30 -10.66 -16.31
N LYS A 31 -10.76 -11.75 -15.75
CA LYS A 31 -11.43 -13.07 -15.76
C LYS A 31 -12.50 -13.22 -14.68
N HIS A 32 -12.42 -12.42 -13.62
CA HIS A 32 -13.37 -12.43 -12.52
C HIS A 32 -14.43 -11.35 -12.69
N SER A 33 -15.57 -11.49 -12.01
CA SER A 33 -16.62 -10.48 -11.93
C SER A 33 -16.17 -9.21 -11.19
N ASP A 34 -15.17 -9.36 -10.30
CA ASP A 34 -14.70 -8.30 -9.43
C ASP A 34 -13.30 -7.83 -9.82
N LEU A 35 -13.08 -6.52 -9.77
CA LEU A 35 -11.78 -5.92 -10.00
C LEU A 35 -10.90 -6.00 -8.74
N GLY A 36 -9.60 -5.68 -8.88
CA GLY A 36 -8.68 -5.52 -7.75
C GLY A 36 -7.67 -6.66 -7.59
N GLY A 37 -7.85 -7.79 -8.25
CA GLY A 37 -6.92 -8.91 -8.20
C GLY A 37 -6.76 -9.44 -6.76
N ARG A 38 -5.54 -9.40 -6.19
CA ARG A 38 -5.29 -9.81 -4.80
C ARG A 38 -5.82 -8.84 -3.74
N ALA A 39 -6.15 -7.61 -4.11
CA ALA A 39 -6.73 -6.60 -3.23
C ALA A 39 -8.26 -6.50 -3.36
N ARG A 40 -8.90 -7.47 -4.01
CA ARG A 40 -10.37 -7.50 -4.12
C ARG A 40 -11.02 -7.80 -2.77
N VAL A 41 -12.27 -7.36 -2.66
CA VAL A 41 -13.10 -7.60 -1.48
C VAL A 41 -14.02 -8.79 -1.75
N PHE A 42 -14.11 -9.72 -0.80
CA PHE A 42 -15.04 -10.84 -0.87
C PHE A 42 -16.28 -10.58 -0.02
N LYS A 43 -17.45 -10.82 -0.60
CA LYS A 43 -18.73 -10.74 0.11
C LYS A 43 -19.36 -12.12 0.16
N ARG A 44 -19.60 -12.65 1.35
CA ARG A 44 -20.21 -13.96 1.55
C ARG A 44 -21.07 -13.97 2.80
N ASN A 45 -22.31 -14.45 2.66
CA ASN A 45 -23.26 -14.63 3.78
C ASN A 45 -23.46 -13.36 4.64
N GLY A 46 -23.50 -12.18 4.00
CA GLY A 46 -23.63 -10.89 4.69
C GLY A 46 -22.34 -10.32 5.30
N PHE A 47 -21.24 -11.06 5.23
CA PHE A 47 -19.91 -10.59 5.66
C PHE A 47 -19.10 -10.03 4.50
N THR A 48 -18.23 -9.07 4.82
CA THR A 48 -17.27 -8.48 3.89
C THR A 48 -15.86 -8.77 4.38
N TYR A 49 -15.02 -9.31 3.50
CA TYR A 49 -13.64 -9.67 3.78
C TYR A 49 -12.70 -9.00 2.79
N ASP A 50 -11.68 -8.33 3.29
CA ASP A 50 -10.58 -7.85 2.47
C ASP A 50 -9.68 -9.02 2.06
N GLY A 51 -9.44 -9.15 0.77
CA GLY A 51 -8.63 -10.26 0.22
C GLY A 51 -7.15 -9.99 0.18
N GLY A 52 -6.72 -8.78 0.52
CA GLY A 52 -5.35 -8.33 0.36
C GLY A 52 -4.85 -7.42 1.47
N PRO A 53 -3.71 -6.77 1.22
CA PRO A 53 -3.12 -5.86 2.19
C PRO A 53 -4.05 -4.67 2.46
N THR A 54 -4.23 -4.37 3.74
CA THR A 54 -5.01 -3.23 4.24
C THR A 54 -4.14 -2.01 4.53
N VAL A 55 -2.82 -2.21 4.63
CA VAL A 55 -1.84 -1.15 4.86
C VAL A 55 -1.24 -0.69 3.53
N ILE A 56 -1.38 0.61 3.25
CA ILE A 56 -0.83 1.25 2.05
C ILE A 56 0.47 1.96 2.45
N THR A 57 1.60 1.43 1.99
CA THR A 57 2.93 1.96 2.32
C THR A 57 3.38 3.12 1.42
N ALA A 58 2.76 3.28 0.25
CA ALA A 58 3.11 4.29 -0.74
C ALA A 58 1.85 5.02 -1.26
N PRO A 59 1.15 5.80 -0.42
CA PRO A 59 -0.10 6.47 -0.82
C PRO A 59 0.10 7.48 -1.96
N TYR A 60 1.30 8.06 -2.11
CA TYR A 60 1.62 8.98 -3.20
C TYR A 60 1.45 8.34 -4.58
N LEU A 61 1.71 7.04 -4.74
CA LEU A 61 1.51 6.33 -6.01
C LEU A 61 0.02 6.23 -6.39
N ILE A 62 -0.86 6.20 -5.41
CA ILE A 62 -2.31 6.24 -5.64
C ILE A 62 -2.71 7.66 -6.03
N ASN A 63 -2.25 8.66 -5.29
CA ASN A 63 -2.54 10.07 -5.56
C ASN A 63 -2.14 10.47 -6.97
N GLU A 64 -0.95 10.07 -7.43
CA GLU A 64 -0.46 10.29 -8.79
C GLU A 64 -1.46 9.83 -9.86
N LEU A 65 -2.09 8.66 -9.67
CA LEU A 65 -3.07 8.15 -10.64
C LEU A 65 -4.32 9.02 -10.74
N PHE A 66 -4.76 9.64 -9.65
CA PHE A 66 -5.88 10.59 -9.67
C PHE A 66 -5.48 11.92 -10.32
N GLU A 67 -4.26 12.39 -10.04
CA GLU A 67 -3.70 13.62 -10.60
C GLU A 67 -3.61 13.57 -12.13
N LEU A 68 -3.30 12.41 -12.72
CA LEU A 68 -3.31 12.20 -14.18
C LEU A 68 -4.63 12.59 -14.85
N PHE A 69 -5.73 12.63 -14.11
CA PHE A 69 -7.06 12.95 -14.58
C PHE A 69 -7.66 14.19 -13.92
N ASN A 70 -6.84 15.03 -13.26
CA ASN A 70 -7.27 16.20 -12.51
C ASN A 70 -8.37 15.86 -11.47
N LYS A 71 -8.24 14.71 -10.81
CA LYS A 71 -9.15 14.26 -9.76
C LYS A 71 -8.50 14.38 -8.39
N ASN A 72 -9.29 14.77 -7.39
CA ASN A 72 -8.84 14.76 -6.01
C ASN A 72 -9.08 13.36 -5.42
N PRO A 73 -8.04 12.63 -4.97
CA PRO A 73 -8.22 11.30 -4.39
C PRO A 73 -9.15 11.28 -3.18
N LYS A 74 -9.20 12.36 -2.39
CA LYS A 74 -10.07 12.47 -1.20
C LYS A 74 -11.57 12.41 -1.50
N ASP A 75 -11.97 12.67 -2.75
CA ASP A 75 -13.37 12.56 -3.18
C ASP A 75 -13.81 11.10 -3.39
N TYR A 76 -12.85 10.16 -3.41
CA TYR A 76 -13.06 8.75 -3.75
C TYR A 76 -12.62 7.78 -2.66
N ILE A 77 -11.52 8.10 -1.95
CA ILE A 77 -10.92 7.24 -0.93
C ILE A 77 -10.49 8.06 0.28
N GLU A 78 -10.66 7.48 1.45
CA GLU A 78 -10.13 8.01 2.70
C GLU A 78 -8.95 7.15 3.14
N ILE A 79 -7.74 7.71 3.12
CA ILE A 79 -6.52 7.05 3.63
C ILE A 79 -6.21 7.65 5.00
N LYS A 80 -6.23 6.81 6.04
CA LYS A 80 -5.92 7.23 7.42
C LYS A 80 -4.49 6.85 7.76
N PRO A 81 -3.67 7.81 8.24
CA PRO A 81 -2.35 7.48 8.74
C PRO A 81 -2.47 6.59 9.98
N LEU A 82 -1.54 5.63 10.11
CA LEU A 82 -1.41 4.79 11.29
C LEU A 82 -0.19 5.27 12.09
N GLU A 83 -0.36 5.46 13.39
CA GLU A 83 0.75 5.79 14.31
C GLU A 83 1.66 4.58 14.49
N THR A 84 1.07 3.42 14.74
CA THR A 84 1.79 2.14 14.79
C THR A 84 1.39 1.28 13.60
N TRP A 85 2.35 0.92 12.76
CA TRP A 85 2.11 0.08 11.59
C TRP A 85 2.03 -1.39 11.95
N TYR A 86 2.96 -1.86 12.79
CA TYR A 86 3.02 -3.23 13.29
C TYR A 86 3.44 -3.24 14.75
N GLN A 87 2.83 -4.11 15.54
CA GLN A 87 3.26 -4.42 16.89
C GLN A 87 3.76 -5.85 16.94
N PHE A 88 5.02 -6.03 17.30
CA PHE A 88 5.59 -7.32 17.59
C PHE A 88 5.44 -7.60 19.08
N VAL A 89 4.97 -8.80 19.41
CA VAL A 89 4.84 -9.27 20.80
C VAL A 89 5.72 -10.48 20.94
N PHE A 90 6.71 -10.43 21.82
CA PHE A 90 7.66 -11.50 22.08
C PHE A 90 7.14 -12.49 23.14
N GLU A 91 7.81 -13.62 23.30
CA GLU A 91 7.41 -14.67 24.27
C GLU A 91 7.40 -14.16 25.72
N ASP A 92 8.33 -13.27 26.08
CA ASP A 92 8.42 -12.59 27.37
C ASP A 92 7.37 -11.49 27.57
N LYS A 93 6.43 -11.34 26.59
CA LYS A 93 5.40 -10.30 26.52
C LYS A 93 5.93 -8.88 26.31
N SER A 94 7.20 -8.70 26.07
CA SER A 94 7.74 -7.42 25.63
C SER A 94 7.17 -7.08 24.24
N LYS A 95 7.12 -5.78 23.92
CA LYS A 95 6.51 -5.29 22.69
C LYS A 95 7.47 -4.36 21.97
N PHE A 96 7.47 -4.47 20.65
CA PHE A 96 8.14 -3.55 19.75
C PHE A 96 7.12 -3.00 18.75
N ASN A 97 6.96 -1.68 18.73
CA ASN A 97 6.03 -0.99 17.83
C ASN A 97 6.80 -0.44 16.64
N HIS A 98 6.53 -0.95 15.46
CA HIS A 98 7.06 -0.39 14.22
C HIS A 98 6.17 0.75 13.75
N SER A 99 6.74 1.93 13.62
CA SER A 99 6.06 3.15 13.13
C SER A 99 6.86 3.78 11.98
N GLY A 100 6.28 4.79 11.34
CA GLY A 100 6.98 5.62 10.35
C GLY A 100 7.87 6.70 10.96
N ASN A 101 7.96 6.80 12.28
CA ASN A 101 8.75 7.80 12.98
C ASN A 101 10.14 7.28 13.30
N GLU A 102 11.15 7.76 12.58
CA GLU A 102 12.54 7.32 12.74
C GLU A 102 13.06 7.50 14.18
N THR A 103 12.75 8.63 14.82
CA THR A 103 13.20 8.91 16.19
C THR A 103 12.62 7.91 17.18
N GLU A 104 11.33 7.58 17.06
CA GLU A 104 10.68 6.57 17.90
C GLU A 104 11.27 5.19 17.66
N MET A 105 11.56 4.84 16.41
CA MET A 105 12.18 3.57 16.05
C MET A 105 13.57 3.45 16.67
N ILE A 106 14.41 4.48 16.56
CA ILE A 106 15.74 4.51 17.17
C ILE A 106 15.65 4.35 18.70
N ASN A 107 14.75 5.09 19.35
CA ASN A 107 14.56 5.00 20.79
C ASN A 107 14.10 3.61 21.26
N GLN A 108 13.28 2.91 20.49
CA GLN A 108 12.85 1.55 20.80
C GLN A 108 13.99 0.54 20.61
N ILE A 109 14.74 0.67 19.52
CA ILE A 109 15.90 -0.19 19.23
C ILE A 109 16.96 0.00 20.28
N GLU A 110 17.28 1.23 20.67
CA GLU A 110 18.28 1.51 21.71
C GLU A 110 17.94 0.87 23.06
N LYS A 111 16.65 0.79 23.40
CA LYS A 111 16.20 0.10 24.62
C LYS A 111 16.36 -1.42 24.56
N MET A 112 16.33 -2.01 23.37
CA MET A 112 16.49 -3.44 23.17
C MET A 112 17.95 -3.84 22.95
N SER A 113 18.63 -3.11 22.08
CA SER A 113 20.03 -3.32 21.73
C SER A 113 20.63 -2.00 21.23
N LYS A 114 21.46 -1.40 22.07
CA LYS A 114 22.13 -0.12 21.72
C LYS A 114 23.08 -0.27 20.53
N GLU A 115 23.65 -1.46 20.37
CA GLU A 115 24.61 -1.76 19.30
C GLU A 115 23.94 -1.81 17.92
N ASP A 116 22.64 -2.12 17.85
CA ASP A 116 21.89 -2.26 16.60
C ASP A 116 21.41 -0.92 16.03
N VAL A 117 21.50 0.18 16.78
CA VAL A 117 21.04 1.50 16.32
C VAL A 117 21.74 1.95 15.03
N GLU A 118 23.06 1.77 14.97
CA GLU A 118 23.81 2.16 13.77
C GLU A 118 23.49 1.26 12.58
N GLY A 119 23.29 -0.05 12.80
CA GLY A 119 22.83 -0.98 11.77
C GLY A 119 21.45 -0.60 11.22
N TYR A 120 20.54 -0.20 12.09
CA TYR A 120 19.21 0.28 11.67
C TYR A 120 19.30 1.54 10.80
N LYS A 121 20.08 2.55 11.22
CA LYS A 121 20.29 3.78 10.42
C LYS A 121 20.87 3.47 9.05
N LEU A 122 21.87 2.58 8.98
CA LEU A 122 22.45 2.13 7.70
C LEU A 122 21.41 1.44 6.82
N SER A 123 20.50 0.66 7.38
CA SER A 123 19.44 -0.02 6.61
C SER A 123 18.51 0.97 5.91
N LEU A 124 18.23 2.12 6.51
CA LEU A 124 17.39 3.17 5.92
C LEU A 124 18.04 3.86 4.71
N ILE A 125 19.37 3.93 4.68
CA ILE A 125 20.12 4.53 3.57
C ILE A 125 20.09 3.62 2.33
N HIS A 126 20.03 2.30 2.53
CA HIS A 126 20.05 1.30 1.44
C HIS A 126 18.68 1.00 0.83
N ILE A 127 17.61 1.56 1.37
CA ILE A 127 16.25 1.44 0.83
C ILE A 127 15.96 2.60 -0.12
#